data_364026d4b203abe3641a31e316dd00d4
#
_entry.id   364026d4b203abe3641a31e316dd00d4
#
_cell.length_a   1.000
_cell.length_b   1.000
_cell.length_c   1.000
_cell.angle_alpha   90.00
_cell.angle_beta   90.00
_cell.angle_gamma   90.00
#
_symmetry.space_group_name_H-M   'P 1'
#
loop_
_entity.id
_entity.type
_entity.pdbx_description
1 polymer ?
#
loop_
_entity_poly.entity_id
_entity_poly.type
_entity_poly.pdbx_seq_one_letter_code
_entity_poly.pdbx_strand_id
1 'polypeptide(L)'
;NNNNNNNNNEIDNTEFHNLIKNFNSIQIMFSKTNLIKKDINNIKKIIKKVNYKYVYVHASYQINIGTEPMIIKNNLYNPSFEIFITEIKNSIKIGAKGIVVHMGKNVKKQFNNDIIYNNMTNFIIQIFNEIKKNNIFKKSNNFLILFETPAGQGGEMCFDINDIKNFILNFKDMDFYDNIGICIDTCHIFQAGYNLNNNNVIKNLHKILKPIQHKINLIHLNDSYHPFGKHIDRHEQIGKGHIKINNLIKFILPYKNLPIILETSPPYAEQINAIKNK
;
A
#
# COMPACT_ATOMS: atom_id res chain seq x y z
N ASN A 1 -2.70 -12.34 49.15
CA ASN A 1 -2.71 -11.08 48.41
C ASN A 1 -2.36 -11.36 46.97
N ASN A 2 -3.38 -11.69 46.20
CA ASN A 2 -3.30 -11.84 44.74
C ASN A 2 -3.58 -10.48 44.10
N ASN A 3 -2.56 -9.80 43.62
CA ASN A 3 -2.71 -8.68 42.72
C ASN A 3 -2.70 -9.21 41.29
N ASN A 4 -3.87 -9.52 40.75
CA ASN A 4 -4.10 -9.65 39.33
C ASN A 4 -4.17 -8.25 38.70
N ASN A 5 -3.06 -7.74 38.19
CA ASN A 5 -3.05 -6.58 37.31
C ASN A 5 -3.55 -7.04 35.94
N ASN A 6 -4.84 -7.05 35.76
CA ASN A 6 -5.48 -7.04 34.45
C ASN A 6 -5.30 -5.63 33.85
N ASN A 7 -4.16 -5.38 33.22
CA ASN A 7 -4.02 -4.26 32.28
C ASN A 7 -4.78 -4.59 30.99
N ASN A 8 -6.11 -4.54 31.05
CA ASN A 8 -6.93 -4.31 29.89
C ASN A 8 -6.68 -2.84 29.49
N ASN A 9 -5.76 -2.62 28.56
CA ASN A 9 -5.66 -1.33 27.87
C ASN A 9 -6.96 -1.18 27.06
N GLU A 10 -8.00 -0.60 27.67
CA GLU A 10 -9.15 -0.07 26.96
C GLU A 10 -8.63 1.00 26.00
N ILE A 11 -8.99 0.85 24.74
CA ILE A 11 -8.68 1.86 23.70
C ILE A 11 -9.44 3.11 24.06
N ASP A 12 -8.76 4.23 24.24
CA ASP A 12 -9.39 5.52 24.55
C ASP A 12 -10.41 5.84 23.45
N ASN A 13 -11.65 6.12 23.83
CA ASN A 13 -12.75 6.45 22.96
C ASN A 13 -12.41 7.62 22.00
N THR A 14 -11.59 8.56 22.43
CA THR A 14 -11.14 9.70 21.62
C THR A 14 -10.20 9.26 20.48
N GLU A 15 -9.27 8.35 20.77
CA GLU A 15 -8.36 7.79 19.77
C GLU A 15 -9.10 6.96 18.74
N PHE A 16 -10.08 6.21 19.19
CA PHE A 16 -10.95 5.40 18.36
C PHE A 16 -11.84 6.26 17.43
N HIS A 17 -12.43 7.35 17.92
CA HIS A 17 -13.19 8.31 17.12
C HIS A 17 -12.34 8.94 16.01
N ASN A 18 -11.06 9.21 16.27
CA ASN A 18 -10.15 9.73 15.27
C ASN A 18 -9.82 8.71 14.18
N LEU A 19 -9.70 7.43 14.53
CA LEU A 19 -9.48 6.35 13.57
C LEU A 19 -10.64 6.28 12.55
N ILE A 20 -11.88 6.37 13.01
CA ILE A 20 -13.08 6.25 12.17
C ILE A 20 -13.21 7.39 11.16
N LYS A 21 -12.75 8.61 11.49
CA LYS A 21 -12.77 9.75 10.57
C LYS A 21 -11.89 9.53 9.33
N ASN A 22 -10.97 8.59 9.37
CA ASN A 22 -10.03 8.31 8.28
C ASN A 22 -10.54 7.30 7.23
N PHE A 23 -11.74 6.72 7.45
CA PHE A 23 -12.50 6.07 6.38
C PHE A 23 -13.14 7.08 5.42
N ASN A 24 -12.39 8.12 5.06
CA ASN A 24 -12.78 9.19 4.15
C ASN A 24 -11.90 9.18 2.91
N SER A 25 -11.58 7.98 2.45
CA SER A 25 -10.66 7.74 1.35
C SER A 25 -11.28 6.77 0.37
N ILE A 26 -10.92 6.92 -0.91
CA ILE A 26 -11.31 6.00 -1.97
C ILE A 26 -10.08 5.62 -2.78
N GLN A 27 -10.03 4.37 -3.22
CA GLN A 27 -9.07 3.88 -4.18
C GLN A 27 -9.75 3.53 -5.50
N ILE A 28 -9.11 3.86 -6.59
CA ILE A 28 -9.60 3.64 -7.94
C ILE A 28 -8.57 2.78 -8.67
N MET A 29 -9.02 1.76 -9.38
CA MET A 29 -8.22 1.04 -10.36
C MET A 29 -8.69 1.45 -11.76
N PHE A 30 -7.78 1.77 -12.65
CA PHE A 30 -8.14 2.09 -14.02
C PHE A 30 -8.51 0.82 -14.79
N SER A 31 -9.65 0.85 -15.48
CA SER A 31 -10.10 -0.27 -16.33
C SER A 31 -9.25 -0.44 -17.59
N LYS A 32 -8.50 0.60 -17.96
CA LYS A 32 -7.57 0.63 -19.10
C LYS A 32 -6.46 1.66 -18.86
N THR A 33 -5.28 1.41 -19.38
CA THR A 33 -4.13 2.31 -19.20
C THR A 33 -4.32 3.62 -19.98
N ASN A 34 -4.76 3.54 -21.22
CA ASN A 34 -4.90 4.72 -22.10
C ASN A 34 -6.26 5.41 -21.92
N LEU A 35 -6.36 6.26 -20.91
CA LEU A 35 -7.55 7.08 -20.67
C LEU A 35 -7.57 8.30 -21.59
N ILE A 36 -8.69 8.51 -22.29
CA ILE A 36 -8.94 9.73 -23.05
C ILE A 36 -9.50 10.84 -22.15
N LYS A 37 -9.52 12.08 -22.64
CA LYS A 37 -10.02 13.25 -21.89
C LYS A 37 -11.43 13.06 -21.33
N LYS A 38 -12.31 12.36 -22.07
CA LYS A 38 -13.68 12.04 -21.62
C LYS A 38 -13.68 11.15 -20.39
N ASP A 39 -12.82 10.10 -20.37
CA ASP A 39 -12.69 9.19 -19.22
C ASP A 39 -12.24 9.95 -17.98
N ILE A 40 -11.17 10.75 -18.09
CA ILE A 40 -10.66 11.59 -17.01
C ILE A 40 -11.74 12.52 -16.45
N ASN A 41 -12.51 13.17 -17.32
CA ASN A 41 -13.58 14.08 -16.91
C ASN A 41 -14.71 13.33 -16.18
N ASN A 42 -15.07 12.12 -16.63
CA ASN A 42 -16.08 11.29 -15.97
C ASN A 42 -15.62 10.86 -14.58
N ILE A 43 -14.38 10.39 -14.45
CA ILE A 43 -13.80 10.02 -13.15
C ILE A 43 -13.82 11.23 -12.19
N LYS A 44 -13.40 12.41 -12.64
CA LYS A 44 -13.45 13.65 -11.84
C LYS A 44 -14.86 13.99 -11.35
N LYS A 45 -15.88 13.81 -12.21
CA LYS A 45 -17.28 14.04 -11.83
C LYS A 45 -17.72 13.09 -10.71
N ILE A 46 -17.35 11.80 -10.81
CA ILE A 46 -17.64 10.79 -9.79
C ILE A 46 -16.94 11.14 -8.47
N ILE A 47 -15.64 11.44 -8.50
CA ILE A 47 -14.85 11.82 -7.32
C ILE A 47 -15.51 13.01 -6.63
N LYS A 48 -15.90 14.06 -7.39
CA LYS A 48 -16.57 15.24 -6.84
C LYS A 48 -17.92 14.90 -6.20
N LYS A 49 -18.69 13.97 -6.81
CA LYS A 49 -20.01 13.55 -6.31
C LYS A 49 -19.90 12.79 -4.98
N VAL A 50 -18.93 11.89 -4.85
CA VAL A 50 -18.74 11.06 -3.65
C VAL A 50 -18.08 11.82 -2.50
N ASN A 51 -17.44 12.96 -2.79
CA ASN A 51 -16.86 13.90 -1.81
C ASN A 51 -15.87 13.27 -0.80
N TYR A 52 -15.08 12.29 -1.23
CA TYR A 52 -14.01 11.76 -0.41
C TYR A 52 -12.84 12.75 -0.27
N LYS A 53 -12.25 12.80 0.92
CA LYS A 53 -11.12 13.71 1.23
C LYS A 53 -9.85 13.30 0.50
N TYR A 54 -9.62 11.99 0.36
CA TYR A 54 -8.42 11.43 -0.26
C TYR A 54 -8.80 10.46 -1.36
N VAL A 55 -8.17 10.62 -2.50
CA VAL A 55 -8.30 9.72 -3.66
C VAL A 55 -6.93 9.14 -3.94
N TYR A 56 -6.86 7.82 -4.00
CA TYR A 56 -5.68 7.08 -4.42
C TYR A 56 -6.00 6.26 -5.66
N VAL A 57 -4.97 5.89 -6.39
CA VAL A 57 -5.08 4.95 -7.50
C VAL A 57 -4.31 3.70 -7.11
N HIS A 58 -4.86 2.53 -7.37
CA HIS A 58 -4.10 1.29 -7.35
C HIS A 58 -3.58 1.02 -8.75
N ALA A 59 -2.28 0.79 -8.87
CA ALA A 59 -1.64 0.49 -10.14
C ALA A 59 -2.09 -0.90 -10.66
N SER A 60 -2.10 -1.04 -11.97
CA SER A 60 -2.47 -2.29 -12.63
C SER A 60 -1.60 -3.46 -12.14
N TYR A 61 -2.21 -4.61 -11.90
CA TYR A 61 -1.51 -5.87 -11.57
C TYR A 61 -0.55 -6.37 -12.65
N GLN A 62 -0.63 -5.81 -13.86
CA GLN A 62 0.33 -6.07 -14.93
C GLN A 62 1.71 -5.47 -14.69
N ILE A 63 1.81 -4.50 -13.78
CA ILE A 63 3.05 -3.82 -13.45
C ILE A 63 3.86 -4.71 -12.51
N ASN A 64 5.04 -5.11 -12.95
CA ASN A 64 6.05 -5.72 -12.10
C ASN A 64 7.32 -4.86 -12.13
N ILE A 65 7.55 -4.13 -11.05
CA ILE A 65 8.72 -3.24 -10.94
C ILE A 65 10.06 -3.99 -10.88
N GLY A 66 10.04 -5.32 -10.67
CA GLY A 66 11.21 -6.20 -10.72
C GLY A 66 11.52 -6.76 -12.11
N THR A 67 10.71 -6.40 -13.13
CA THR A 67 10.92 -6.90 -14.50
C THR A 67 12.25 -6.44 -15.04
N GLU A 68 13.04 -7.38 -15.58
CA GLU A 68 14.24 -7.06 -16.32
C GLU A 68 13.89 -6.36 -17.64
N PRO A 69 14.51 -5.21 -17.93
CA PRO A 69 14.27 -4.53 -19.18
C PRO A 69 14.82 -5.34 -20.36
N MET A 70 14.12 -5.33 -21.47
CA MET A 70 14.48 -6.01 -22.71
C MET A 70 15.10 -5.04 -23.70
N ILE A 71 16.00 -5.52 -24.56
CA ILE A 71 16.52 -4.73 -25.67
C ILE A 71 15.67 -5.01 -26.91
N ILE A 72 14.95 -4.00 -27.40
CA ILE A 72 14.18 -4.08 -28.64
C ILE A 72 14.69 -3.01 -29.59
N LYS A 73 15.16 -3.41 -30.78
CA LYS A 73 15.71 -2.49 -31.80
C LYS A 73 16.78 -1.52 -31.23
N ASN A 74 17.71 -2.04 -30.44
CA ASN A 74 18.77 -1.30 -29.74
C ASN A 74 18.28 -0.29 -28.70
N ASN A 75 17.01 -0.33 -28.32
CA ASN A 75 16.45 0.48 -27.23
C ASN A 75 16.09 -0.40 -26.04
N LEU A 76 16.33 0.11 -24.85
CA LEU A 76 15.89 -0.52 -23.61
C LEU A 76 14.37 -0.35 -23.48
N TYR A 77 13.65 -1.45 -23.35
CA TYR A 77 12.18 -1.46 -23.24
C TYR A 77 11.72 -2.21 -22.01
N ASN A 78 10.87 -1.60 -21.22
CA ASN A 78 10.21 -2.24 -20.08
C ASN A 78 8.69 -1.95 -20.16
N PRO A 79 7.85 -2.97 -20.44
CA PRO A 79 6.40 -2.78 -20.53
C PRO A 79 5.78 -2.21 -19.25
N SER A 80 6.27 -2.65 -18.08
CA SER A 80 5.80 -2.15 -16.78
C SER A 80 6.08 -0.65 -16.61
N PHE A 81 7.20 -0.17 -17.15
CA PHE A 81 7.56 1.25 -17.10
C PHE A 81 6.56 2.12 -17.85
N GLU A 82 6.24 1.77 -19.09
CA GLU A 82 5.32 2.53 -19.95
C GLU A 82 3.90 2.57 -19.37
N ILE A 83 3.43 1.45 -18.83
CA ILE A 83 2.13 1.38 -18.16
C ILE A 83 2.16 2.26 -16.91
N PHE A 84 3.17 2.12 -16.05
CA PHE A 84 3.21 2.80 -14.77
C PHE A 84 3.33 4.33 -14.92
N ILE A 85 4.19 4.81 -15.81
CA ILE A 85 4.32 6.25 -16.06
C ILE A 85 3.01 6.86 -16.62
N THR A 86 2.28 6.10 -17.44
CA THR A 86 0.97 6.52 -17.97
C THR A 86 -0.07 6.56 -16.85
N GLU A 87 -0.11 5.57 -15.96
CA GLU A 87 -1.02 5.55 -14.82
C GLU A 87 -0.71 6.66 -13.81
N ILE A 88 0.56 6.97 -13.56
CA ILE A 88 0.98 8.13 -12.75
C ILE A 88 0.43 9.43 -13.37
N LYS A 89 0.62 9.64 -14.68
CA LYS A 89 0.09 10.81 -15.38
C LYS A 89 -1.43 10.92 -15.27
N ASN A 90 -2.14 9.81 -15.39
CA ASN A 90 -3.60 9.77 -15.27
C ASN A 90 -4.06 10.02 -13.82
N SER A 91 -3.37 9.46 -12.84
CA SER A 91 -3.63 9.67 -11.41
C SER A 91 -3.52 11.16 -11.04
N ILE A 92 -2.49 11.83 -11.51
CA ILE A 92 -2.32 13.27 -11.30
C ILE A 92 -3.45 14.06 -11.99
N LYS A 93 -3.83 13.68 -13.21
CA LYS A 93 -4.93 14.35 -13.94
C LYS A 93 -6.26 14.26 -13.23
N ILE A 94 -6.56 13.16 -12.54
CA ILE A 94 -7.81 13.03 -11.77
C ILE A 94 -7.74 13.68 -10.38
N GLY A 95 -6.56 14.14 -9.95
CA GLY A 95 -6.35 14.77 -8.65
C GLY A 95 -6.09 13.79 -7.50
N ALA A 96 -5.61 12.58 -7.81
CA ALA A 96 -5.22 11.62 -6.81
C ALA A 96 -4.04 12.13 -5.96
N LYS A 97 -3.97 11.71 -4.69
CA LYS A 97 -2.88 12.01 -3.78
C LYS A 97 -1.65 11.12 -3.99
N GLY A 98 -1.88 9.94 -4.56
CA GLY A 98 -0.82 8.99 -4.85
C GLY A 98 -1.32 7.78 -5.64
N ILE A 99 -0.38 6.95 -6.00
CA ILE A 99 -0.59 5.65 -6.64
C ILE A 99 0.06 4.56 -5.80
N VAL A 100 -0.70 3.51 -5.50
CA VAL A 100 -0.23 2.31 -4.81
C VAL A 100 0.29 1.33 -5.86
N VAL A 101 1.42 0.72 -5.62
CA VAL A 101 2.01 -0.30 -6.48
C VAL A 101 2.56 -1.45 -5.65
N HIS A 102 2.28 -2.68 -6.08
CA HIS A 102 2.87 -3.87 -5.47
C HIS A 102 4.39 -3.88 -5.62
N MET A 103 5.06 -4.52 -4.68
CA MET A 103 6.49 -4.81 -4.80
C MET A 103 6.75 -5.72 -6.02
N GLY A 104 7.99 -5.70 -6.50
CA GLY A 104 8.39 -6.54 -7.63
C GLY A 104 8.27 -8.03 -7.35
N LYS A 105 8.20 -8.81 -8.41
CA LYS A 105 8.10 -10.28 -8.34
C LYS A 105 9.23 -10.93 -9.12
N ASN A 106 9.86 -11.94 -8.50
CA ASN A 106 10.75 -12.88 -9.17
C ASN A 106 9.92 -13.98 -9.83
N VAL A 107 9.33 -13.66 -10.98
CA VAL A 107 8.46 -14.57 -11.72
C VAL A 107 9.25 -15.79 -12.14
N LYS A 108 8.72 -17.01 -11.83
CA LYS A 108 9.35 -18.32 -12.10
C LYS A 108 10.65 -18.58 -11.32
N LYS A 109 11.03 -17.71 -10.37
CA LYS A 109 12.28 -17.84 -9.58
C LYS A 109 13.53 -18.06 -10.45
N GLN A 110 13.57 -17.41 -11.61
CA GLN A 110 14.63 -17.58 -12.61
C GLN A 110 15.91 -16.81 -12.27
N PHE A 111 15.81 -15.78 -11.46
CA PHE A 111 16.93 -14.89 -11.13
C PHE A 111 17.29 -14.98 -9.65
N ASN A 112 18.53 -14.60 -9.33
CA ASN A 112 18.89 -14.27 -7.96
C ASN A 112 18.04 -13.08 -7.49
N ASN A 113 17.58 -13.11 -6.23
CA ASN A 113 16.78 -12.04 -5.65
C ASN A 113 17.50 -10.69 -5.68
N ASP A 114 18.85 -10.66 -5.59
CA ASP A 114 19.62 -9.43 -5.70
C ASP A 114 19.46 -8.75 -7.07
N ILE A 115 19.35 -9.53 -8.14
CA ILE A 115 19.09 -9.00 -9.49
C ILE A 115 17.73 -8.34 -9.53
N ILE A 116 16.69 -9.01 -9.00
CA ILE A 116 15.34 -8.45 -8.97
C ILE A 116 15.28 -7.19 -8.10
N TYR A 117 15.96 -7.20 -6.97
CA TYR A 117 16.05 -6.03 -6.08
C TYR A 117 16.71 -4.83 -6.77
N ASN A 118 17.80 -5.07 -7.51
CA ASN A 118 18.46 -4.05 -8.32
C ASN A 118 17.57 -3.54 -9.45
N ASN A 119 16.82 -4.45 -10.13
CA ASN A 119 15.87 -4.06 -11.15
C ASN A 119 14.77 -3.15 -10.58
N MET A 120 14.22 -3.49 -9.41
CA MET A 120 13.23 -2.67 -8.70
C MET A 120 13.80 -1.28 -8.39
N THR A 121 15.00 -1.21 -7.85
CA THR A 121 15.67 0.05 -7.52
C THR A 121 15.88 0.92 -8.77
N ASN A 122 16.43 0.33 -9.84
CA ASN A 122 16.66 1.03 -11.10
C ASN A 122 15.34 1.47 -11.76
N PHE A 123 14.30 0.64 -11.69
CA PHE A 123 12.98 0.99 -12.21
C PHE A 123 12.45 2.28 -11.57
N ILE A 124 12.52 2.38 -10.25
CA ILE A 124 12.05 3.55 -9.52
C ILE A 124 12.88 4.80 -9.85
N ILE A 125 14.20 4.67 -9.91
CA ILE A 125 15.07 5.78 -10.33
C ILE A 125 14.71 6.25 -11.74
N GLN A 126 14.47 5.34 -12.68
CA GLN A 126 14.06 5.68 -14.05
C GLN A 126 12.70 6.38 -14.08
N ILE A 127 11.71 5.93 -13.29
CA ILE A 127 10.40 6.58 -13.17
C ILE A 127 10.55 8.03 -12.71
N PHE A 128 11.35 8.29 -11.66
CA PHE A 128 11.54 9.65 -11.17
C PHE A 128 12.35 10.52 -12.13
N ASN A 129 13.33 9.96 -12.84
CA ASN A 129 14.04 10.66 -13.91
C ASN A 129 13.08 11.10 -15.03
N GLU A 130 12.15 10.22 -15.44
CA GLU A 130 11.13 10.54 -16.44
C GLU A 130 10.13 11.60 -15.95
N ILE A 131 9.72 11.50 -14.67
CA ILE A 131 8.87 12.48 -14.01
C ILE A 131 9.54 13.87 -14.01
N LYS A 132 10.82 13.92 -13.66
CA LYS A 132 11.64 15.15 -13.62
C LYS A 132 11.82 15.74 -15.01
N LYS A 133 12.27 14.92 -15.97
CA LYS A 133 12.49 15.32 -17.37
C LYS A 133 11.25 15.95 -18.00
N ASN A 134 10.07 15.40 -17.74
CA ASN A 134 8.81 15.85 -18.33
C ASN A 134 7.99 16.78 -17.41
N ASN A 135 8.54 17.22 -16.27
CA ASN A 135 7.85 18.08 -15.31
C ASN A 135 6.46 17.54 -14.89
N ILE A 136 6.31 16.22 -14.73
CA ILE A 136 5.02 15.58 -14.49
C ILE A 136 4.41 16.06 -13.16
N PHE A 137 5.23 16.26 -12.12
CA PHE A 137 4.80 16.73 -10.79
C PHE A 137 4.59 18.24 -10.69
N LYS A 138 4.83 19.03 -11.74
CA LYS A 138 4.76 20.50 -11.70
C LYS A 138 3.48 21.08 -11.10
N LYS A 139 2.37 20.29 -11.13
CA LYS A 139 1.06 20.68 -10.56
C LYS A 139 0.71 19.94 -9.27
N SER A 140 1.55 19.03 -8.79
CA SER A 140 1.25 18.13 -7.68
C SER A 140 2.52 17.69 -6.96
N ASN A 141 3.23 18.67 -6.35
CA ASN A 141 4.51 18.43 -5.66
C ASN A 141 4.43 17.36 -4.55
N ASN A 142 3.21 17.07 -4.04
CA ASN A 142 2.97 16.12 -2.96
C ASN A 142 2.35 14.80 -3.44
N PHE A 143 2.48 14.47 -4.73
CA PHE A 143 2.03 13.17 -5.24
C PHE A 143 2.96 12.05 -4.77
N LEU A 144 2.38 10.96 -4.27
CA LEU A 144 3.11 9.85 -3.69
C LEU A 144 3.08 8.59 -4.58
N ILE A 145 4.20 7.92 -4.70
CA ILE A 145 4.29 6.53 -5.13
C ILE A 145 4.39 5.68 -3.87
N LEU A 146 3.36 4.86 -3.60
CA LEU A 146 3.23 4.07 -2.38
C LEU A 146 3.52 2.61 -2.68
N PHE A 147 4.55 2.06 -2.06
CA PHE A 147 4.87 0.64 -2.14
C PHE A 147 4.01 -0.11 -1.13
N GLU A 148 3.26 -1.08 -1.63
CA GLU A 148 2.41 -1.89 -0.77
C GLU A 148 3.19 -3.05 -0.14
N THR A 149 2.92 -3.33 1.13
CA THR A 149 3.47 -4.50 1.83
C THR A 149 2.93 -5.77 1.18
N PRO A 150 3.78 -6.68 0.65
CA PRO A 150 3.31 -7.87 -0.07
C PRO A 150 2.96 -9.03 0.87
N ALA A 151 2.12 -9.93 0.39
CA ALA A 151 1.76 -11.19 1.08
C ALA A 151 2.84 -12.29 0.97
N GLY A 152 3.79 -12.14 0.05
CA GLY A 152 4.76 -13.17 -0.30
C GLY A 152 4.25 -14.15 -1.35
N GLN A 153 3.16 -13.81 -2.06
CA GLN A 153 2.55 -14.67 -3.07
C GLN A 153 3.35 -14.69 -4.36
N GLY A 154 3.53 -15.89 -4.94
CA GLY A 154 4.01 -16.03 -6.32
C GLY A 154 5.41 -15.47 -6.59
N GLY A 155 6.29 -15.40 -5.59
CA GLY A 155 7.64 -14.86 -5.75
C GLY A 155 7.74 -13.35 -5.54
N GLU A 156 6.78 -12.73 -4.86
CA GLU A 156 6.86 -11.34 -4.42
C GLU A 156 8.11 -11.09 -3.60
N MET A 157 8.78 -9.98 -3.93
CA MET A 157 9.97 -9.50 -3.23
C MET A 157 9.58 -8.70 -1.99
N CYS A 158 10.50 -8.61 -1.02
CA CYS A 158 10.34 -7.74 0.15
C CYS A 158 9.12 -8.06 1.03
N PHE A 159 8.68 -9.32 1.11
CA PHE A 159 7.60 -9.70 2.02
C PHE A 159 8.05 -9.72 3.51
N ASP A 160 9.35 -9.76 3.79
CA ASP A 160 9.87 -9.40 5.10
C ASP A 160 9.81 -7.88 5.29
N ILE A 161 9.27 -7.45 6.42
CA ILE A 161 9.08 -6.02 6.69
C ILE A 161 10.41 -5.26 6.81
N ASN A 162 11.51 -5.94 7.16
CA ASN A 162 12.84 -5.34 7.13
C ASN A 162 13.32 -5.07 5.70
N ASP A 163 12.93 -5.92 4.74
CA ASP A 163 13.31 -5.73 3.34
C ASP A 163 12.61 -4.50 2.77
N ILE A 164 11.30 -4.30 3.06
CA ILE A 164 10.61 -3.05 2.69
C ILE A 164 11.29 -1.84 3.32
N LYS A 165 11.58 -1.90 4.63
CA LYS A 165 12.28 -0.82 5.32
C LYS A 165 13.59 -0.49 4.62
N ASN A 166 14.40 -1.50 4.32
CA ASN A 166 15.70 -1.32 3.67
C ASN A 166 15.53 -0.78 2.24
N PHE A 167 14.54 -1.29 1.49
CA PHE A 167 14.23 -0.81 0.15
C PHE A 167 13.87 0.69 0.14
N ILE A 168 13.03 1.13 1.06
CA ILE A 168 12.68 2.56 1.20
C ILE A 168 13.89 3.40 1.58
N LEU A 169 14.71 2.92 2.50
CA LEU A 169 15.90 3.65 2.97
C LEU A 169 17.00 3.77 1.90
N ASN A 170 17.03 2.91 0.87
CA ASN A 170 17.96 3.07 -0.25
C ASN A 170 17.78 4.38 -1.00
N PHE A 171 16.62 5.00 -0.92
CA PHE A 171 16.31 6.25 -1.62
C PHE A 171 16.45 7.49 -0.73
N LYS A 172 16.90 7.36 0.54
CA LYS A 172 16.89 8.45 1.53
C LYS A 172 17.65 9.71 1.10
N ASP A 173 18.68 9.55 0.29
CA ASP A 173 19.52 10.65 -0.18
C ASP A 173 19.14 11.14 -1.60
N MET A 174 18.04 10.61 -2.16
CA MET A 174 17.54 11.00 -3.47
C MET A 174 16.58 12.20 -3.36
N ASP A 175 16.61 13.11 -4.33
CA ASP A 175 15.78 14.32 -4.39
C ASP A 175 14.26 14.04 -4.45
N PHE A 176 13.88 12.83 -4.80
CA PHE A 176 12.50 12.35 -4.84
C PHE A 176 12.06 11.55 -3.60
N TYR A 177 12.91 11.45 -2.57
CA TYR A 177 12.58 10.63 -1.39
C TYR A 177 11.25 11.00 -0.75
N ASP A 178 10.89 12.28 -0.75
CA ASP A 178 9.62 12.74 -0.17
C ASP A 178 8.39 12.32 -0.99
N ASN A 179 8.58 11.92 -2.23
CA ASN A 179 7.52 11.40 -3.09
C ASN A 179 7.36 9.87 -3.02
N ILE A 180 8.15 9.20 -2.18
CA ILE A 180 8.05 7.76 -1.90
C ILE A 180 7.37 7.55 -0.54
N GLY A 181 6.45 6.59 -0.50
CA GLY A 181 5.78 6.17 0.72
C GLY A 181 5.46 4.69 0.76
N ILE A 182 4.80 4.27 1.82
CA ILE A 182 4.38 2.90 2.07
C ILE A 182 2.87 2.86 2.24
N CYS A 183 2.24 1.88 1.60
CA CYS A 183 0.91 1.41 1.91
C CYS A 183 1.04 0.11 2.72
N ILE A 184 0.52 0.11 3.95
CA ILE A 184 0.47 -1.10 4.76
C ILE A 184 -0.84 -1.82 4.50
N ASP A 185 -0.77 -3.07 4.03
CA ASP A 185 -1.92 -3.98 3.99
C ASP A 185 -1.86 -4.98 5.14
N THR A 186 -2.93 -5.01 5.95
CA THR A 186 -2.98 -5.85 7.15
C THR A 186 -3.15 -7.34 6.82
N CYS A 187 -3.87 -7.68 5.75
CA CYS A 187 -3.97 -9.05 5.25
C CYS A 187 -2.60 -9.53 4.74
N HIS A 188 -1.92 -8.71 3.94
CA HIS A 188 -0.62 -9.05 3.38
C HIS A 188 0.42 -9.31 4.47
N ILE A 189 0.52 -8.43 5.48
CA ILE A 189 1.42 -8.64 6.62
C ILE A 189 1.11 -9.95 7.34
N PHE A 190 -0.18 -10.28 7.56
CA PHE A 190 -0.58 -11.51 8.20
C PHE A 190 -0.20 -12.74 7.37
N GLN A 191 -0.37 -12.67 6.05
CA GLN A 191 0.00 -13.73 5.12
C GLN A 191 1.51 -13.85 4.95
N ALA A 192 2.26 -12.76 5.02
CA ALA A 192 3.72 -12.74 4.95
C ALA A 192 4.43 -13.40 6.15
N GLY A 193 3.68 -13.80 7.19
CA GLY A 193 4.25 -14.52 8.34
C GLY A 193 4.29 -13.71 9.63
N TYR A 194 3.61 -12.56 9.69
CA TYR A 194 3.48 -11.76 10.91
C TYR A 194 2.11 -11.95 11.55
N ASN A 195 2.01 -12.87 12.51
CA ASN A 195 0.76 -13.20 13.16
C ASN A 195 0.21 -12.01 13.97
N LEU A 196 -0.65 -11.21 13.35
CA LEU A 196 -1.29 -10.07 13.99
C LEU A 196 -2.18 -10.47 15.19
N ASN A 197 -2.55 -11.75 15.34
CA ASN A 197 -3.24 -12.23 16.53
C ASN A 197 -2.34 -12.35 17.77
N ASN A 198 -1.04 -12.09 17.63
CA ASN A 198 -0.06 -12.09 18.70
C ASN A 198 0.41 -10.66 19.03
N ASN A 199 0.11 -10.18 20.24
CA ASN A 199 0.48 -8.83 20.67
C ASN A 199 2.01 -8.57 20.64
N ASN A 200 2.85 -9.59 20.88
CA ASN A 200 4.31 -9.41 20.81
C ASN A 200 4.79 -9.20 19.38
N VAL A 201 4.14 -9.87 18.40
CA VAL A 201 4.41 -9.65 16.98
C VAL A 201 4.03 -8.22 16.58
N ILE A 202 2.86 -7.73 17.02
CA ILE A 202 2.43 -6.33 16.77
C ILE A 202 3.45 -5.34 17.35
N LYS A 203 3.88 -5.53 18.59
CA LYS A 203 4.90 -4.66 19.22
C LYS A 203 6.22 -4.68 18.46
N ASN A 204 6.65 -5.86 17.99
CA ASN A 204 7.88 -5.97 17.20
C ASN A 204 7.75 -5.30 15.84
N LEU A 205 6.63 -5.46 15.14
CA LEU A 205 6.35 -4.76 13.89
C LEU A 205 6.43 -3.24 14.04
N HIS A 206 5.79 -2.68 15.09
CA HIS A 206 5.89 -1.24 15.36
C HIS A 206 7.34 -0.79 15.60
N LYS A 207 8.14 -1.62 16.29
CA LYS A 207 9.57 -1.33 16.50
C LYS A 207 10.36 -1.31 15.19
N ILE A 208 10.11 -2.29 14.31
CA ILE A 208 10.78 -2.38 12.99
C ILE A 208 10.38 -1.21 12.10
N LEU A 209 9.10 -0.83 12.10
CA LEU A 209 8.55 0.25 11.26
C LEU A 209 8.86 1.66 11.80
N LYS A 210 9.21 1.80 13.08
CA LYS A 210 9.43 3.10 13.71
C LYS A 210 10.41 4.01 12.95
N PRO A 211 11.56 3.55 12.44
CA PRO A 211 12.52 4.40 11.71
C PRO A 211 11.95 5.00 10.41
N ILE A 212 10.97 4.31 9.80
CA ILE A 212 10.33 4.71 8.54
C ILE A 212 8.84 5.07 8.73
N GLN A 213 8.39 5.28 9.96
CA GLN A 213 6.98 5.56 10.25
C GLN A 213 6.46 6.78 9.49
N HIS A 214 7.31 7.79 9.26
CA HIS A 214 6.97 8.99 8.49
C HIS A 214 6.75 8.71 6.99
N LYS A 215 7.14 7.55 6.50
CA LYS A 215 6.92 7.07 5.13
C LYS A 215 5.66 6.22 4.98
N ILE A 216 4.99 5.87 6.07
CA ILE A 216 3.71 5.17 6.01
C ILE A 216 2.63 6.24 5.76
N ASN A 217 1.95 6.16 4.63
CA ASN A 217 1.02 7.19 4.17
C ASN A 217 -0.40 6.69 3.92
N LEU A 218 -0.59 5.38 3.87
CA LEU A 218 -1.87 4.74 3.58
C LEU A 218 -1.96 3.40 4.30
N ILE A 219 -3.17 3.05 4.74
CA ILE A 219 -3.49 1.74 5.31
C ILE A 219 -4.55 1.07 4.44
N HIS A 220 -4.27 -0.10 3.92
CA HIS A 220 -5.27 -1.06 3.47
C HIS A 220 -5.65 -1.92 4.68
N LEU A 221 -6.84 -1.68 5.20
CA LEU A 221 -7.33 -2.40 6.37
C LEU A 221 -8.20 -3.56 5.90
N ASN A 222 -7.60 -4.71 5.79
CA ASN A 222 -8.22 -5.93 5.29
C ASN A 222 -8.10 -7.06 6.31
N ASP A 223 -9.14 -7.87 6.47
CA ASP A 223 -9.03 -9.16 7.14
C ASP A 223 -8.54 -10.20 6.12
N SER A 224 -8.15 -11.38 6.57
CA SER A 224 -7.60 -12.42 5.72
C SER A 224 -8.56 -13.60 5.60
N TYR A 225 -8.87 -13.98 4.35
CA TYR A 225 -9.66 -15.18 4.05
C TYR A 225 -8.94 -16.47 4.46
N HIS A 226 -7.61 -16.51 4.31
CA HIS A 226 -6.80 -17.68 4.63
C HIS A 226 -6.20 -17.60 6.04
N PRO A 227 -5.94 -18.76 6.68
CA PRO A 227 -5.18 -18.81 7.92
C PRO A 227 -3.79 -18.19 7.78
N PHE A 228 -3.21 -17.83 8.91
CA PHE A 228 -1.90 -17.22 9.06
C PHE A 228 -0.80 -17.88 8.22
N GLY A 229 0.03 -17.04 7.56
CA GLY A 229 1.30 -17.45 6.95
C GLY A 229 1.19 -18.36 5.72
N LYS A 230 0.10 -18.27 4.97
CA LYS A 230 -0.10 -19.06 3.74
C LYS A 230 0.51 -18.44 2.49
N HIS A 231 0.96 -17.20 2.56
CA HIS A 231 1.46 -16.44 1.43
C HIS A 231 0.45 -16.34 0.28
N ILE A 232 -0.83 -16.07 0.63
CA ILE A 232 -1.93 -15.94 -0.34
C ILE A 232 -2.60 -14.59 -0.13
N ASP A 233 -2.61 -13.78 -1.17
CA ASP A 233 -3.32 -12.52 -1.21
C ASP A 233 -4.82 -12.79 -1.47
N ARG A 234 -5.60 -12.82 -0.38
CA ARG A 234 -7.05 -12.98 -0.44
C ARG A 234 -7.69 -12.30 0.76
N HIS A 235 -8.32 -11.17 0.49
CA HIS A 235 -8.98 -10.37 1.51
C HIS A 235 -10.31 -10.98 1.95
N GLU A 236 -10.68 -10.73 3.20
CA GLU A 236 -11.99 -11.03 3.76
C GLU A 236 -12.55 -9.77 4.46
N GLN A 237 -13.86 -9.72 4.59
CA GLN A 237 -14.54 -8.65 5.33
C GLN A 237 -14.07 -8.61 6.78
N ILE A 238 -13.87 -7.42 7.32
CA ILE A 238 -13.41 -7.22 8.69
C ILE A 238 -14.32 -7.99 9.68
N GLY A 239 -13.67 -8.87 10.44
CA GLY A 239 -14.32 -9.71 11.46
C GLY A 239 -14.91 -11.02 10.94
N LYS A 240 -14.78 -11.31 9.66
CA LYS A 240 -15.19 -12.60 9.07
C LYS A 240 -14.00 -13.49 8.68
N GLY A 241 -12.80 -12.95 8.74
CA GLY A 241 -11.58 -13.68 8.42
C GLY A 241 -10.83 -14.21 9.65
N HIS A 242 -9.54 -14.36 9.49
CA HIS A 242 -8.67 -15.00 10.47
C HIS A 242 -7.93 -14.01 11.39
N ILE A 243 -8.10 -12.69 11.23
CA ILE A 243 -7.46 -11.68 12.07
C ILE A 243 -8.49 -11.12 13.05
N LYS A 244 -8.18 -11.15 14.34
CA LYS A 244 -9.06 -10.62 15.39
C LYS A 244 -9.19 -9.09 15.24
N ILE A 245 -10.40 -8.57 15.22
CA ILE A 245 -10.68 -7.13 15.05
C ILE A 245 -9.90 -6.28 16.06
N ASN A 246 -9.88 -6.66 17.34
CA ASN A 246 -9.14 -5.92 18.37
C ASN A 246 -7.63 -5.84 18.07
N ASN A 247 -7.09 -6.83 17.40
CA ASN A 247 -5.68 -6.85 17.02
C ASN A 247 -5.41 -6.02 15.77
N LEU A 248 -6.34 -6.03 14.80
CA LEU A 248 -6.29 -5.08 13.68
C LEU A 248 -6.27 -3.65 14.19
N ILE A 249 -7.19 -3.30 15.09
CA ILE A 249 -7.26 -1.96 15.71
C ILE A 249 -5.94 -1.62 16.42
N LYS A 250 -5.43 -2.53 17.28
CA LYS A 250 -4.15 -2.32 17.98
C LYS A 250 -2.99 -2.09 17.02
N PHE A 251 -2.96 -2.82 15.90
CA PHE A 251 -1.89 -2.67 14.93
C PHE A 251 -1.95 -1.32 14.21
N ILE A 252 -3.15 -0.86 13.80
CA ILE A 252 -3.27 0.40 13.06
C ILE A 252 -3.35 1.65 13.94
N LEU A 253 -3.52 1.52 15.24
CA LEU A 253 -3.68 2.65 16.17
C LEU A 253 -2.55 3.70 16.11
N PRO A 254 -1.25 3.35 16.00
CA PRO A 254 -0.19 4.33 15.81
C PRO A 254 -0.31 5.15 14.51
N TYR A 255 -1.09 4.65 13.56
CA TYR A 255 -1.31 5.24 12.23
C TYR A 255 -2.71 5.88 12.11
N LYS A 256 -3.38 6.14 13.22
CA LYS A 256 -4.77 6.63 13.33
C LYS A 256 -5.08 7.91 12.56
N ASN A 257 -4.07 8.68 12.15
CA ASN A 257 -4.23 9.90 11.37
C ASN A 257 -4.06 9.69 9.85
N LEU A 258 -3.73 8.47 9.43
CA LEU A 258 -3.55 8.16 8.02
C LEU A 258 -4.87 7.79 7.34
N PRO A 259 -5.00 8.01 6.03
CA PRO A 259 -6.11 7.47 5.26
C PRO A 259 -6.20 5.94 5.37
N ILE A 260 -7.43 5.43 5.46
CA ILE A 260 -7.70 3.99 5.52
C ILE A 260 -8.62 3.62 4.36
N ILE A 261 -8.32 2.53 3.68
CA ILE A 261 -9.09 1.95 2.59
C ILE A 261 -9.39 0.49 2.92
N LEU A 262 -10.63 0.07 2.64
CA LEU A 262 -11.04 -1.33 2.65
C LEU A 262 -11.05 -1.83 1.21
N GLU A 263 -10.34 -2.91 0.93
CA GLU A 263 -10.32 -3.58 -0.38
C GLU A 263 -11.13 -4.88 -0.38
N THR A 264 -11.98 -5.00 0.61
CA THR A 264 -12.86 -6.13 0.82
C THR A 264 -14.16 -5.99 0.01
N SER A 265 -14.96 -7.07 -0.07
CA SER A 265 -16.28 -7.00 -0.64
C SER A 265 -17.26 -6.20 0.24
N PRO A 266 -18.22 -5.47 -0.33
CA PRO A 266 -19.28 -4.82 0.45
C PRO A 266 -20.12 -5.84 1.26
N PRO A 267 -20.87 -5.43 2.30
CA PRO A 267 -21.18 -4.04 2.66
C PRO A 267 -20.11 -3.41 3.57
N TYR A 268 -19.60 -2.24 3.19
CA TYR A 268 -18.53 -1.55 3.94
C TYR A 268 -19.03 -0.96 5.27
N ALA A 269 -20.28 -0.51 5.33
CA ALA A 269 -20.87 0.07 6.53
C ALA A 269 -20.88 -0.92 7.71
N GLU A 270 -21.15 -2.19 7.46
CA GLU A 270 -21.14 -3.25 8.47
C GLU A 270 -19.72 -3.48 9.02
N GLN A 271 -18.73 -3.49 8.15
CA GLN A 271 -17.31 -3.65 8.52
C GLN A 271 -16.84 -2.48 9.37
N ILE A 272 -17.16 -1.24 8.98
CA ILE A 272 -16.85 -0.04 9.77
C ILE A 272 -17.57 -0.09 11.12
N ASN A 273 -18.82 -0.53 11.18
CA ASN A 273 -19.56 -0.70 12.44
C ASN A 273 -18.95 -1.81 13.31
N ALA A 274 -18.46 -2.91 12.71
CA ALA A 274 -17.77 -3.95 13.47
C ALA A 274 -16.48 -3.44 14.14
N ILE A 275 -15.81 -2.47 13.52
CA ILE A 275 -14.67 -1.77 14.12
C ILE A 275 -15.16 -0.82 15.22
N LYS A 276 -16.25 -0.07 14.98
CA LYS A 276 -16.82 0.92 15.92
C LYS A 276 -17.28 0.34 17.25
N ASN A 277 -17.70 -0.92 17.24
CA ASN A 277 -18.30 -1.59 18.39
C ASN A 277 -17.25 -2.37 19.23
N LYS A 278 -15.96 -2.11 19.05
CA LYS A 278 -14.84 -2.73 19.78
C LYS A 278 -14.09 -1.73 20.64
#